data_3334ffdfd476f80921ccf07e9f22abb8
#
_entry.id   3334ffdfd476f80921ccf07e9f22abb8
#
_cell.length_a   1.000
_cell.length_b   1.000
_cell.length_c   1.000
_cell.angle_alpha   90.00
_cell.angle_beta   90.00
_cell.angle_gamma   90.00
#
_symmetry.space_group_name_H-M   'P 1'
#
loop_
_entity.id
_entity.type
_entity.pdbx_description
1 polymer ?
#
loop_
_entity_poly.entity_id
_entity_poly.type
_entity_poly.pdbx_seq_one_letter_code
_entity_poly.pdbx_strand_id
1 'polypeptide(L)'
;MLKNTEFVDKLRTSGLRPTKQRLKICEVLFNRDKTFHFTINDLAKSISEHLNEKISLATVYNTVHAFKNKGYLKEISINSDKSYFDTNTTIHHHFFDEDTNELID
;
A
#
# COMPACT_ATOMS: atom_id res chain seq x y z
N MET A 1 -10.41 -5.90 -12.03
CA MET A 1 -9.00 -6.06 -11.60
C MET A 1 -8.07 -5.25 -12.48
N LEU A 2 -7.04 -4.69 -11.89
CA LEU A 2 -6.05 -3.94 -12.66
C LEU A 2 -5.15 -4.89 -13.44
N LYS A 3 -4.82 -4.46 -14.65
CA LYS A 3 -3.93 -5.23 -15.51
C LYS A 3 -2.46 -4.90 -15.20
N ASN A 4 -1.59 -5.79 -15.61
CA ASN A 4 -0.15 -5.62 -15.42
C ASN A 4 0.37 -4.30 -16.00
N THR A 5 -0.17 -3.89 -17.15
CA THR A 5 0.19 -2.62 -17.79
C THR A 5 -0.13 -1.42 -16.91
N GLU A 6 -1.23 -1.48 -16.17
CA GLU A 6 -1.60 -0.41 -15.24
C GLU A 6 -0.63 -0.32 -14.06
N PHE A 7 -0.15 -1.45 -13.57
CA PHE A 7 0.86 -1.49 -12.51
C PHE A 7 2.20 -0.94 -13.00
N VAL A 8 2.58 -1.28 -14.23
CA VAL A 8 3.80 -0.72 -14.83
C VAL A 8 3.72 0.80 -14.88
N ASP A 9 2.59 1.34 -15.30
CA ASP A 9 2.39 2.78 -15.36
C ASP A 9 2.45 3.43 -13.98
N LYS A 10 1.83 2.81 -12.97
CA LYS A 10 1.89 3.32 -11.60
C LYS A 10 3.32 3.37 -11.08
N LEU A 11 4.09 2.33 -11.33
CA LEU A 11 5.49 2.26 -10.91
C LEU A 11 6.30 3.35 -11.57
N ARG A 12 6.20 3.47 -12.90
CA ARG A 12 6.94 4.48 -13.66
C ARG A 12 6.58 5.89 -13.23
N THR A 13 5.29 6.16 -13.05
CA THR A 13 4.83 7.46 -12.58
C THR A 13 5.35 7.77 -11.18
N SER A 14 5.56 6.75 -10.36
CA SER A 14 6.14 6.90 -9.02
C SER A 14 7.67 7.02 -9.04
N GLY A 15 8.28 6.99 -10.21
CA GLY A 15 9.74 7.06 -10.35
C GLY A 15 10.44 5.74 -10.08
N LEU A 16 9.71 4.64 -10.13
CA LEU A 16 10.25 3.31 -9.86
C LEU A 16 10.33 2.47 -11.12
N ARG A 17 11.36 1.63 -11.18
CA ARG A 17 11.48 0.65 -12.25
C ARG A 17 10.45 -0.46 -12.01
N PRO A 18 9.67 -0.87 -13.04
CA PRO A 18 8.68 -1.94 -12.88
C PRO A 18 9.36 -3.32 -12.86
N THR A 19 9.99 -3.62 -11.74
CA THR A 19 10.60 -4.93 -11.52
C THR A 19 9.52 -5.97 -11.20
N LYS A 20 9.90 -7.24 -11.35
CA LYS A 20 9.02 -8.36 -11.05
C LYS A 20 8.50 -8.31 -9.61
N GLN A 21 9.40 -7.99 -8.67
CA GLN A 21 9.03 -7.89 -7.25
C GLN A 21 8.04 -6.75 -6.99
N ARG A 22 8.27 -5.59 -7.59
CA ARG A 22 7.38 -4.44 -7.42
C ARG A 22 6.01 -4.68 -8.06
N LEU A 23 5.99 -5.38 -9.18
CA LEU A 23 4.70 -5.77 -9.79
C LEU A 23 3.90 -6.68 -8.87
N LYS A 24 4.56 -7.57 -8.16
CA LYS A 24 3.90 -8.44 -7.17
C LYS A 24 3.36 -7.65 -5.98
N ILE A 25 4.08 -6.64 -5.54
CA ILE A 25 3.59 -5.73 -4.50
C ILE A 25 2.31 -5.03 -4.98
N CYS A 26 2.29 -4.55 -6.22
CA CYS A 26 1.10 -3.93 -6.79
C CYS A 26 -0.09 -4.88 -6.80
N GLU A 27 0.15 -6.13 -7.16
CA GLU A 27 -0.90 -7.15 -7.22
C GLU A 27 -1.53 -7.35 -5.85
N VAL A 28 -0.72 -7.47 -4.81
CA VAL A 28 -1.23 -7.64 -3.44
C VAL A 28 -1.97 -6.40 -2.96
N LEU A 29 -1.48 -5.21 -3.30
CA LEU A 29 -2.07 -3.96 -2.84
C LEU A 29 -3.38 -3.62 -3.55
N PHE A 30 -3.43 -3.79 -4.86
CA PHE A 30 -4.51 -3.19 -5.65
C PHE A 30 -5.48 -4.19 -6.29
N ASN A 31 -5.11 -5.45 -6.43
CA ASN A 31 -6.03 -6.47 -6.94
C ASN A 31 -6.80 -7.12 -5.80
N ARG A 32 -7.69 -6.34 -5.20
CA ARG A 32 -8.51 -6.74 -4.06
C ARG A 32 -9.89 -6.14 -4.20
N ASP A 33 -10.87 -6.85 -3.65
CA ASP A 33 -12.25 -6.37 -3.64
C ASP A 33 -12.47 -5.25 -2.64
N LYS A 34 -11.69 -5.24 -1.57
CA LYS A 34 -11.82 -4.26 -0.49
C LYS A 34 -10.53 -3.49 -0.30
N THR A 35 -10.65 -2.31 0.30
CA THR A 35 -9.48 -1.53 0.69
C THR A 35 -8.66 -2.29 1.72
N PHE A 36 -7.38 -1.97 1.79
CA PHE A 36 -6.42 -2.67 2.61
C PHE A 36 -5.70 -1.70 3.53
N HIS A 37 -5.81 -1.95 4.82
CA HIS A 37 -5.04 -1.25 5.85
C HIS A 37 -3.89 -2.14 6.25
N PHE A 38 -2.68 -1.60 6.27
CA PHE A 38 -1.52 -2.44 6.54
C PHE A 38 -0.37 -1.62 7.11
N THR A 39 0.48 -2.28 7.89
CA THR A 39 1.82 -1.79 8.19
C THR A 39 2.78 -2.38 7.15
N ILE A 40 3.99 -1.84 7.09
CA ILE A 40 5.01 -2.39 6.19
C ILE A 40 5.24 -3.88 6.48
N ASN A 41 5.30 -4.25 7.76
CA ASN A 41 5.51 -5.64 8.15
C ASN A 41 4.33 -6.52 7.76
N ASP A 42 3.11 -6.03 7.91
CA ASP A 42 1.90 -6.77 7.48
C ASP A 42 1.93 -7.05 5.99
N LEU A 43 2.31 -6.05 5.21
CA LEU A 43 2.39 -6.20 3.76
C LEU A 43 3.47 -7.22 3.36
N ALA A 44 4.64 -7.13 3.98
CA ALA A 44 5.73 -8.07 3.71
C ALA A 44 5.30 -9.51 4.03
N LYS A 45 4.59 -9.69 5.13
CA LYS A 45 4.06 -11.00 5.53
C LYS A 45 3.03 -11.50 4.53
N SER A 46 2.13 -10.63 4.11
CA SER A 46 1.09 -10.98 3.13
C SER A 46 1.70 -11.41 1.80
N ILE A 47 2.72 -10.69 1.34
CA ILE A 47 3.43 -11.05 0.11
C ILE A 47 4.07 -12.43 0.25
N SER A 48 4.73 -12.68 1.36
CA SER A 48 5.40 -13.96 1.62
C SER A 48 4.40 -15.12 1.61
N GLU A 49 3.24 -14.93 2.25
CA GLU A 49 2.22 -15.96 2.34
C GLU A 49 1.51 -16.23 1.02
N HIS A 50 1.14 -15.17 0.29
CA HIS A 50 0.34 -15.31 -0.94
C HIS A 50 1.15 -15.70 -2.15
N LEU A 51 2.38 -15.22 -2.23
CA LEU A 51 3.20 -15.41 -3.42
C LEU A 51 4.30 -16.46 -3.21
N ASN A 52 4.40 -16.99 -2.00
CA ASN A 52 5.44 -17.93 -1.63
C ASN A 52 6.83 -17.43 -2.06
N GLU A 53 7.05 -16.13 -1.89
CA GLU A 53 8.26 -15.47 -2.32
C GLU A 53 8.66 -14.42 -1.31
N LYS A 54 9.94 -14.30 -1.05
CA LYS A 54 10.45 -13.37 -0.07
C LYS A 54 10.98 -12.11 -0.76
N ILE A 55 10.39 -10.98 -0.42
CA ILE A 55 10.83 -9.66 -0.90
C ILE A 55 11.41 -8.91 0.29
N SER A 56 12.54 -8.25 0.08
CA SER A 56 13.20 -7.52 1.17
C SER A 56 12.31 -6.40 1.71
N LEU A 57 12.41 -6.15 3.00
CA LEU A 57 11.68 -5.03 3.63
C LEU A 57 12.03 -3.70 3.00
N ALA A 58 13.29 -3.53 2.58
CA ALA A 58 13.72 -2.30 1.92
C ALA A 58 12.94 -2.07 0.61
N THR A 59 12.74 -3.13 -0.19
CA THR A 59 11.97 -3.03 -1.43
C THR A 59 10.51 -2.71 -1.14
N VAL A 60 9.91 -3.37 -0.16
CA VAL A 60 8.53 -3.09 0.25
C VAL A 60 8.40 -1.65 0.72
N TYR A 61 9.29 -1.22 1.60
CA TYR A 61 9.30 0.14 2.14
C TYR A 61 9.40 1.19 1.03
N ASN A 62 10.36 1.03 0.13
CA ASN A 62 10.58 2.00 -0.94
C ASN A 62 9.38 2.09 -1.88
N THR A 63 8.76 0.95 -2.19
CA THR A 63 7.59 0.92 -3.06
C THR A 63 6.40 1.60 -2.40
N VAL A 64 6.13 1.28 -1.14
CA VAL A 64 5.02 1.88 -0.38
C VAL A 64 5.18 3.39 -0.27
N HIS A 65 6.38 3.86 0.08
CA HIS A 65 6.61 5.30 0.22
C HIS A 65 6.54 6.05 -1.10
N ALA A 66 7.02 5.46 -2.19
CA ALA A 66 6.86 6.07 -3.50
C ALA A 66 5.39 6.19 -3.89
N PHE A 67 4.59 5.17 -3.60
CA PHE A 67 3.16 5.19 -3.87
C PHE A 67 2.41 6.19 -2.99
N LYS A 68 2.78 6.29 -1.74
CA LYS A 68 2.22 7.31 -0.83
C LYS A 68 2.52 8.71 -1.38
N ASN A 69 3.74 8.96 -1.81
CA ASN A 69 4.14 10.26 -2.35
C ASN A 69 3.40 10.63 -3.62
N LYS A 70 2.92 9.66 -4.37
CA LYS A 70 2.12 9.87 -5.58
C LYS A 70 0.62 9.88 -5.33
N GLY A 71 0.20 9.68 -4.08
CA GLY A 71 -1.21 9.69 -3.74
C GLY A 71 -1.94 8.37 -3.98
N TYR A 72 -1.22 7.30 -4.28
CA TYR A 72 -1.83 5.99 -4.45
C TYR A 72 -2.12 5.30 -3.13
N LEU A 73 -1.44 5.70 -2.09
CA LEU A 73 -1.65 5.22 -0.73
C LEU A 73 -1.74 6.40 0.22
N LYS A 74 -2.50 6.23 1.28
CA LYS A 74 -2.59 7.20 2.36
C LYS A 74 -1.85 6.65 3.57
N GLU A 75 -1.04 7.48 4.19
CA GLU A 75 -0.37 7.12 5.43
C GLU A 75 -1.14 7.68 6.62
N ILE A 76 -1.36 6.84 7.63
CA ILE A 76 -2.02 7.21 8.88
C ILE A 76 -1.04 6.93 10.00
N SER A 77 -0.50 7.99 10.58
CA SER A 77 0.45 7.89 11.68
C SER A 77 -0.30 7.64 12.98
N ILE A 78 0.02 6.56 13.65
CA ILE A 78 -0.61 6.23 14.93
C ILE A 78 0.25 6.81 16.08
N ASN A 79 1.56 6.65 15.97
CA ASN A 79 2.51 7.23 16.91
C ASN A 79 3.86 7.38 16.21
N SER A 80 4.89 7.80 16.95
CA SER A 80 6.21 8.04 16.36
C SER A 80 6.85 6.82 15.70
N ASP A 81 6.46 5.63 16.13
CA ASP A 81 7.09 4.38 15.69
C ASP A 81 6.21 3.55 14.76
N LYS A 82 4.94 3.93 14.58
CA LYS A 82 4.00 3.10 13.87
C LYS A 82 3.12 3.91 12.93
N SER A 83 3.09 3.49 11.67
CA SER A 83 2.19 4.04 10.66
C SER A 83 1.43 2.92 9.96
N TYR A 84 0.18 3.21 9.66
CA TYR A 84 -0.63 2.40 8.76
C TYR A 84 -0.72 3.08 7.41
N PHE A 85 -0.84 2.27 6.38
CA PHE A 85 -1.09 2.72 5.03
C PHE A 85 -2.42 2.16 4.55
N ASP A 86 -3.10 2.91 3.70
CA ASP A 86 -4.42 2.56 3.24
C ASP A 86 -4.51 2.75 1.73
N THR A 87 -5.04 1.75 1.04
CA THR A 87 -5.29 1.85 -0.40
C THR A 87 -6.49 2.73 -0.71
N ASN A 88 -7.31 3.02 0.27
CA ASN A 88 -8.43 3.95 0.10
C ASN A 88 -7.93 5.38 0.24
N THR A 89 -7.91 6.10 -0.87
CA THR A 89 -7.43 7.49 -0.93
C THR A 89 -8.56 8.49 -1.13
N THR A 90 -9.79 8.08 -0.91
CA THR A 90 -10.95 8.94 -1.07
C THR A 90 -10.93 10.05 -0.02
N ILE A 91 -10.98 11.28 -0.46
CA ILE A 91 -10.66 12.45 0.36
C ILE A 91 -11.59 12.62 1.56
N HIS A 92 -12.88 12.47 1.36
CA HIS A 92 -13.87 12.83 2.38
C HIS A 92 -14.24 11.70 3.32
N HIS A 93 -13.51 10.60 3.31
CA HIS A 93 -13.86 9.43 4.09
C HIS A 93 -12.88 9.10 5.21
N HIS A 94 -11.82 9.85 5.33
CA HIS A 94 -10.76 9.54 6.28
C HIS A 94 -10.74 10.57 7.39
N PHE A 95 -11.66 10.41 8.31
CA PHE A 95 -11.70 11.25 9.50
C PHE A 95 -11.95 10.39 10.71
N PHE A 96 -11.54 10.90 11.87
CA PHE A 96 -11.83 10.26 13.13
C PHE A 96 -13.26 10.55 13.52
N ASP A 97 -13.95 9.51 13.95
CA ASP A 97 -15.18 9.68 14.68
C ASP A 97 -14.81 10.05 16.11
N GLU A 98 -15.05 11.27 16.51
CA GLU A 98 -14.67 11.76 17.82
C GLU A 98 -15.42 11.05 18.95
N ASP A 99 -16.60 10.54 18.68
CA ASP A 99 -17.42 9.84 19.67
C ASP A 99 -16.91 8.42 19.95
N THR A 100 -16.39 7.76 18.93
CA THR A 100 -15.95 6.36 19.03
C THR A 100 -14.45 6.20 18.98
N ASN A 101 -13.71 7.24 18.59
CA ASN A 101 -12.27 7.19 18.32
C ASN A 101 -11.91 6.20 17.22
N GLU A 102 -12.82 5.91 16.32
CA GLU A 102 -12.57 5.02 15.19
C GLU A 102 -12.23 5.84 13.96
N LEU A 103 -11.35 5.28 13.14
CA LEU A 103 -11.07 5.84 11.82
C LEU A 103 -12.14 5.35 10.85
N ILE A 104 -12.86 6.29 10.24
CA ILE A 104 -13.96 6.00 9.33
C ILE A 104 -13.48 6.21 7.89
N ASP A 105 -13.69 5.21 7.09
CA ASP A 105 -13.43 5.29 5.63
C ASP A 105 -14.69 5.71 4.88
#